data_c834881420f644279b518500834d2b37
#
_entry.id   c834881420f644279b518500834d2b37
#
_cell.length_a   1.000
_cell.length_b   1.000
_cell.length_c   1.000
_cell.angle_alpha   90.00
_cell.angle_beta   90.00
_cell.angle_gamma   90.00
#
_symmetry.space_group_name_H-M   'P 1'
#
loop_
_entity.id
_entity.type
_entity.pdbx_description
1 polymer ?
#
loop_
_entity_poly.entity_id
_entity_poly.type
_entity_poly.pdbx_seq_one_letter_code
_entity_poly.pdbx_strand_id
1 'polypeptide(L)'
;MVKKNLIFVGLLVFTFFISAPAFAQAVRGVTDTEILIGQWGPQTGPAAPWGAVARGTDLLVKIINEEGGIHGRKLKYFLRDDSYMPAKTKAIAKEFVEQIGVFAVVGGVGVATGMTARDYLMENKVPWFSPVTGVYEWIHPIQKYLFAMYPLYDDEAFNLTGYLYEKLGFKKIAMFYQNDDYGKQGVMGVERYLLKHKIKLVEKVSAEVTDRDLSTHALKLKNSGAEAVIMWAMPTHAALILAETAKIGFKPQWATSNTLSDSALMMGITRGLWAGMINSFFSELPDSNHPLMVKYREAHKKFAPQERWGVFYFAGIAFAEPFVEGVRRAGRNLTTESWIKAMESMKDFQGIGLPVTYAGLKDRQGGKHVFYGKVKPDGNIERLTDWIKITK
;
A
#
# COMPACT_ATOMS: atom_id res chain seq x y z
N MET A 1 -25.74 -25.82 93.54
CA MET A 1 -24.75 -25.34 92.55
C MET A 1 -24.91 -26.11 91.27
N VAL A 2 -25.61 -25.52 90.28
CA VAL A 2 -25.90 -26.18 88.97
C VAL A 2 -25.08 -25.43 87.92
N LYS A 3 -24.13 -26.11 87.30
CA LYS A 3 -23.32 -25.57 86.18
C LYS A 3 -24.12 -25.67 84.87
N LYS A 4 -24.43 -24.50 84.26
CA LYS A 4 -24.99 -24.43 82.93
C LYS A 4 -23.86 -24.51 81.89
N ASN A 5 -23.88 -25.58 81.08
CA ASN A 5 -23.01 -25.64 79.90
C ASN A 5 -23.66 -24.91 78.70
N LEU A 6 -22.99 -23.85 78.19
CA LEU A 6 -23.38 -23.16 76.97
C LEU A 6 -22.71 -23.89 75.78
N ILE A 7 -23.50 -24.45 74.90
CA ILE A 7 -23.06 -25.03 73.64
C ILE A 7 -23.07 -23.90 72.59
N PHE A 8 -21.92 -23.51 72.09
CA PHE A 8 -21.77 -22.55 70.99
C PHE A 8 -21.85 -23.30 69.65
N VAL A 9 -22.97 -23.18 68.92
CA VAL A 9 -23.12 -23.71 67.56
C VAL A 9 -22.57 -22.64 66.62
N GLY A 10 -21.35 -22.87 66.07
CA GLY A 10 -20.77 -22.05 65.05
C GLY A 10 -21.42 -22.31 63.68
N LEU A 11 -22.15 -21.30 63.17
CA LEU A 11 -22.70 -21.35 61.83
C LEU A 11 -21.61 -21.01 60.78
N LEU A 12 -21.11 -21.99 60.03
CA LEU A 12 -20.15 -21.79 58.96
C LEU A 12 -20.93 -21.36 57.72
N VAL A 13 -20.88 -20.03 57.39
CA VAL A 13 -21.46 -19.52 56.14
C VAL A 13 -20.46 -19.74 55.04
N PHE A 14 -20.72 -20.70 54.16
CA PHE A 14 -20.02 -20.97 52.94
C PHE A 14 -20.48 -19.96 51.88
N THR A 15 -19.72 -18.88 51.66
CA THR A 15 -19.95 -17.95 50.56
C THR A 15 -19.48 -18.57 49.25
N PHE A 16 -20.40 -19.07 48.46
CA PHE A 16 -20.16 -19.44 47.06
C PHE A 16 -19.90 -18.17 46.23
N PHE A 17 -18.64 -17.91 45.89
CA PHE A 17 -18.31 -16.94 44.84
C PHE A 17 -18.75 -17.53 43.49
N ILE A 18 -19.92 -17.17 42.99
CA ILE A 18 -20.30 -17.39 41.62
C ILE A 18 -19.50 -16.43 40.77
N SER A 19 -18.36 -16.92 40.20
CA SER A 19 -17.64 -16.21 39.15
C SER A 19 -18.57 -16.07 37.94
N ALA A 20 -19.23 -14.95 37.79
CA ALA A 20 -19.93 -14.62 36.56
C ALA A 20 -18.91 -14.72 35.39
N PRO A 21 -19.23 -15.45 34.31
CA PRO A 21 -18.37 -15.43 33.14
C PRO A 21 -18.27 -13.98 32.69
N ALA A 22 -17.05 -13.43 32.67
CA ALA A 22 -16.80 -12.14 32.03
C ALA A 22 -17.16 -12.31 30.55
N PHE A 23 -18.32 -11.79 30.16
CA PHE A 23 -18.67 -11.68 28.75
C PHE A 23 -17.57 -10.84 28.10
N ALA A 24 -16.67 -11.49 27.38
CA ALA A 24 -15.69 -10.79 26.56
C ALA A 24 -16.48 -9.89 25.62
N GLN A 25 -16.26 -8.58 25.73
CA GLN A 25 -16.93 -7.61 24.88
C GLN A 25 -16.73 -8.01 23.41
N ALA A 26 -17.80 -8.18 22.67
CA ALA A 26 -17.74 -8.59 21.28
C ALA A 26 -16.87 -7.61 20.48
N VAL A 27 -15.84 -8.12 19.85
CA VAL A 27 -14.93 -7.32 19.03
C VAL A 27 -15.51 -7.20 17.63
N ARG A 28 -15.63 -5.98 17.12
CA ARG A 28 -16.12 -5.74 15.76
C ARG A 28 -15.36 -6.60 14.76
N GLY A 29 -16.07 -7.32 13.90
CA GLY A 29 -15.51 -8.09 12.80
C GLY A 29 -14.67 -9.30 13.22
N VAL A 30 -14.76 -9.73 14.49
CA VAL A 30 -14.08 -10.94 14.99
C VAL A 30 -15.12 -11.87 15.62
N THR A 31 -15.20 -13.08 15.11
CA THR A 31 -16.02 -14.17 15.66
C THR A 31 -15.10 -15.31 16.11
N ASP A 32 -15.69 -16.41 16.58
CA ASP A 32 -14.92 -17.62 16.91
C ASP A 32 -14.28 -18.28 15.69
N THR A 33 -14.82 -18.05 14.50
CA THR A 33 -14.43 -18.72 13.25
C THR A 33 -13.93 -17.79 12.16
N GLU A 34 -14.19 -16.48 12.23
CA GLU A 34 -13.88 -15.53 11.18
C GLU A 34 -13.29 -14.22 11.69
N ILE A 35 -12.48 -13.57 10.85
CA ILE A 35 -12.03 -12.18 10.96
C ILE A 35 -12.42 -11.48 9.66
N LEU A 36 -13.26 -10.42 9.77
CA LEU A 36 -13.78 -9.68 8.62
C LEU A 36 -12.83 -8.55 8.24
N ILE A 37 -12.38 -8.50 7.00
CA ILE A 37 -11.52 -7.43 6.48
C ILE A 37 -12.08 -6.86 5.18
N GLY A 38 -11.94 -5.56 4.98
CA GLY A 38 -12.39 -4.86 3.79
C GLY A 38 -11.27 -4.21 3.01
N GLN A 39 -11.44 -4.07 1.71
CA GLN A 39 -10.57 -3.30 0.84
C GLN A 39 -11.37 -2.71 -0.32
N TRP A 40 -11.08 -1.49 -0.69
CA TRP A 40 -11.52 -0.92 -1.96
C TRP A 40 -10.36 -0.82 -2.95
N GLY A 41 -10.69 -0.75 -4.22
CA GLY A 41 -9.72 -0.50 -5.27
C GLY A 41 -10.39 -0.42 -6.63
N PRO A 42 -9.81 0.30 -7.60
CA PRO A 42 -10.43 0.55 -8.90
C PRO A 42 -10.43 -0.72 -9.75
N GLN A 43 -11.52 -1.49 -9.72
CA GLN A 43 -11.68 -2.64 -10.60
C GLN A 43 -12.11 -2.21 -12.00
N THR A 44 -12.72 -1.03 -12.11
CA THR A 44 -13.16 -0.38 -13.36
C THR A 44 -12.62 1.05 -13.46
N GLY A 45 -12.77 1.69 -14.63
CA GLY A 45 -12.36 3.06 -14.87
C GLY A 45 -10.88 3.23 -15.27
N PRO A 46 -10.38 4.49 -15.33
CA PRO A 46 -9.05 4.78 -15.90
C PRO A 46 -7.88 4.24 -15.07
N ALA A 47 -8.09 3.99 -13.78
CA ALA A 47 -7.09 3.43 -12.87
C ALA A 47 -7.23 1.91 -12.66
N ALA A 48 -8.08 1.23 -13.44
CA ALA A 48 -8.35 -0.21 -13.32
C ALA A 48 -7.10 -1.11 -13.27
N PRO A 49 -5.98 -0.81 -13.94
CA PRO A 49 -4.76 -1.61 -13.79
C PRO A 49 -4.28 -1.76 -12.35
N TRP A 50 -4.45 -0.73 -11.51
CA TRP A 50 -4.11 -0.80 -10.08
C TRP A 50 -5.08 -1.66 -9.25
N GLY A 51 -6.25 -2.00 -9.79
CA GLY A 51 -7.21 -2.90 -9.14
C GLY A 51 -6.67 -4.30 -8.88
N ALA A 52 -5.64 -4.72 -9.61
CA ALA A 52 -4.93 -5.98 -9.38
C ALA A 52 -4.37 -6.10 -7.94
N VAL A 53 -4.00 -4.99 -7.29
CA VAL A 53 -3.54 -4.97 -5.90
C VAL A 53 -4.57 -5.62 -4.97
N ALA A 54 -5.83 -5.22 -5.06
CA ALA A 54 -6.87 -5.76 -4.20
C ALA A 54 -7.17 -7.25 -4.50
N ARG A 55 -7.03 -7.68 -5.76
CA ARG A 55 -7.16 -9.10 -6.14
C ARG A 55 -5.98 -9.93 -5.65
N GLY A 56 -4.78 -9.35 -5.55
CA GLY A 56 -3.63 -10.01 -4.90
C GLY A 56 -3.79 -10.18 -3.40
N THR A 57 -4.42 -9.23 -2.70
CA THR A 57 -4.81 -9.40 -1.29
C THR A 57 -5.75 -10.60 -1.12
N ASP A 58 -6.72 -10.78 -2.04
CA ASP A 58 -7.63 -11.94 -2.03
C ASP A 58 -6.87 -13.28 -2.17
N LEU A 59 -5.82 -13.30 -2.99
CA LEU A 59 -4.97 -14.49 -3.09
C LEU A 59 -4.30 -14.83 -1.75
N LEU A 60 -3.74 -13.85 -1.05
CA LEU A 60 -3.15 -14.08 0.28
C LEU A 60 -4.20 -14.61 1.27
N VAL A 61 -5.41 -14.06 1.25
CA VAL A 61 -6.52 -14.53 2.08
C VAL A 61 -6.86 -16.00 1.78
N LYS A 62 -6.93 -16.38 0.50
CA LYS A 62 -7.18 -17.77 0.10
C LYS A 62 -6.09 -18.72 0.59
N ILE A 63 -4.81 -18.32 0.49
CA ILE A 63 -3.67 -19.09 0.98
C ILE A 63 -3.78 -19.31 2.50
N ILE A 64 -3.99 -18.24 3.26
CA ILE A 64 -4.13 -18.32 4.72
C ILE A 64 -5.31 -19.20 5.11
N ASN A 65 -6.42 -19.07 4.40
CA ASN A 65 -7.60 -19.86 4.66
C ASN A 65 -7.41 -21.34 4.34
N GLU A 66 -6.66 -21.69 3.31
CA GLU A 66 -6.30 -23.08 3.01
C GLU A 66 -5.40 -23.67 4.11
N GLU A 67 -4.48 -22.87 4.64
CA GLU A 67 -3.59 -23.25 5.74
C GLU A 67 -4.28 -23.36 7.13
N GLY A 68 -5.59 -23.19 7.19
CA GLY A 68 -6.36 -23.30 8.44
C GLY A 68 -6.74 -21.96 9.07
N GLY A 69 -6.36 -20.82 8.47
CA GLY A 69 -6.63 -19.48 8.98
C GLY A 69 -5.60 -19.01 10.00
N ILE A 70 -5.96 -18.00 10.79
CA ILE A 70 -5.10 -17.46 11.85
C ILE A 70 -5.72 -17.80 13.20
N HIS A 71 -5.01 -18.59 14.01
CA HIS A 71 -5.52 -19.13 15.29
C HIS A 71 -6.89 -19.81 15.14
N GLY A 72 -7.11 -20.53 14.03
CA GLY A 72 -8.36 -21.25 13.73
C GLY A 72 -9.49 -20.37 13.19
N ARG A 73 -9.23 -19.10 12.90
CA ARG A 73 -10.19 -18.20 12.26
C ARG A 73 -9.84 -17.99 10.80
N LYS A 74 -10.83 -18.09 9.92
CA LYS A 74 -10.68 -17.75 8.49
C LYS A 74 -10.74 -16.23 8.32
N LEU A 75 -10.02 -15.71 7.35
CA LEU A 75 -10.19 -14.33 6.90
C LEU A 75 -11.37 -14.28 5.92
N LYS A 76 -12.33 -13.39 6.18
CA LYS A 76 -13.43 -13.10 5.26
C LYS A 76 -13.18 -11.73 4.63
N TYR A 77 -12.91 -11.74 3.33
CA TYR A 77 -12.46 -10.58 2.59
C TYR A 77 -13.57 -9.97 1.75
N PHE A 78 -13.74 -8.65 1.86
CA PHE A 78 -14.73 -7.87 1.12
C PHE A 78 -14.03 -6.85 0.22
N LEU A 79 -13.93 -7.19 -1.06
CA LEU A 79 -13.45 -6.28 -2.10
C LEU A 79 -14.61 -5.45 -2.66
N ARG A 80 -14.41 -4.13 -2.82
CA ARG A 80 -15.35 -3.21 -3.47
C ARG A 80 -14.67 -2.39 -4.54
N ASP A 81 -15.36 -2.22 -5.68
CA ASP A 81 -14.93 -1.34 -6.77
C ASP A 81 -15.33 0.10 -6.50
N ASP A 82 -14.37 0.95 -6.27
CA ASP A 82 -14.58 2.40 -6.14
C ASP A 82 -14.41 3.15 -7.46
N SER A 83 -14.01 2.48 -8.53
CA SER A 83 -13.74 3.07 -9.86
C SER A 83 -12.80 4.29 -9.80
N TYR A 84 -11.95 4.38 -8.76
CA TYR A 84 -11.10 5.54 -8.45
C TYR A 84 -11.87 6.82 -8.18
N MET A 85 -13.09 6.71 -7.62
CA MET A 85 -13.99 7.83 -7.36
C MET A 85 -14.14 8.09 -5.85
N PRO A 86 -13.72 9.26 -5.33
CA PRO A 86 -13.80 9.60 -3.91
C PRO A 86 -15.18 9.38 -3.27
N ALA A 87 -16.26 9.75 -3.99
CA ALA A 87 -17.62 9.58 -3.48
C ALA A 87 -18.00 8.11 -3.27
N LYS A 88 -17.57 7.21 -4.19
CA LYS A 88 -17.79 5.77 -4.03
C LYS A 88 -16.98 5.22 -2.86
N THR A 89 -15.72 5.62 -2.72
CA THR A 89 -14.86 5.19 -1.60
C THR A 89 -15.47 5.57 -0.26
N LYS A 90 -16.00 6.79 -0.14
CA LYS A 90 -16.71 7.23 1.08
C LYS A 90 -17.93 6.34 1.40
N ALA A 91 -18.71 5.98 0.39
CA ALA A 91 -19.86 5.08 0.56
C ALA A 91 -19.42 3.67 0.98
N ILE A 92 -18.37 3.13 0.37
CA ILE A 92 -17.77 1.83 0.69
C ILE A 92 -17.25 1.80 2.14
N ALA A 93 -16.57 2.86 2.59
CA ALA A 93 -16.09 2.96 3.96
C ALA A 93 -17.25 2.89 4.96
N LYS A 94 -18.38 3.56 4.67
CA LYS A 94 -19.59 3.44 5.49
C LYS A 94 -20.18 2.03 5.46
N GLU A 95 -20.28 1.40 4.29
CA GLU A 95 -20.74 0.00 4.17
C GLU A 95 -19.87 -0.93 5.04
N PHE A 96 -18.56 -0.80 5.00
CA PHE A 96 -17.63 -1.61 5.78
C PHE A 96 -17.83 -1.45 7.29
N VAL A 97 -18.12 -0.23 7.74
CA VAL A 97 -18.30 0.06 9.17
C VAL A 97 -19.71 -0.29 9.66
N GLU A 98 -20.75 0.16 8.95
CA GLU A 98 -22.13 0.17 9.41
C GLU A 98 -22.88 -1.11 9.06
N GLN A 99 -22.59 -1.72 7.91
CA GLN A 99 -23.35 -2.88 7.40
C GLN A 99 -22.58 -4.19 7.60
N ILE A 100 -21.29 -4.21 7.24
CA ILE A 100 -20.47 -5.43 7.32
C ILE A 100 -19.83 -5.56 8.71
N GLY A 101 -19.44 -4.45 9.33
CA GLY A 101 -18.78 -4.46 10.62
C GLY A 101 -17.36 -5.04 10.53
N VAL A 102 -16.53 -4.62 9.57
CA VAL A 102 -15.18 -5.16 9.42
C VAL A 102 -14.31 -4.89 10.64
N PHE A 103 -13.40 -5.83 10.96
CA PHE A 103 -12.35 -5.63 11.94
C PHE A 103 -11.36 -4.56 11.49
N ALA A 104 -10.94 -4.63 10.23
CA ALA A 104 -9.97 -3.71 9.64
C ALA A 104 -10.23 -3.48 8.15
N VAL A 105 -9.77 -2.33 7.65
CA VAL A 105 -9.53 -2.09 6.24
C VAL A 105 -8.05 -2.38 5.95
N VAL A 106 -7.77 -3.18 4.91
CA VAL A 106 -6.41 -3.56 4.51
C VAL A 106 -6.19 -3.10 3.07
N GLY A 107 -5.25 -2.18 2.84
CA GLY A 107 -5.03 -1.61 1.52
C GLY A 107 -5.93 -0.40 1.22
N GLY A 108 -6.41 -0.34 0.00
CA GLY A 108 -7.15 0.83 -0.55
C GLY A 108 -6.26 1.70 -1.44
N VAL A 109 -6.62 1.81 -2.73
CA VAL A 109 -5.81 2.50 -3.74
C VAL A 109 -6.32 3.93 -3.93
N GLY A 110 -5.39 4.88 -4.00
CA GLY A 110 -5.65 6.28 -4.34
C GLY A 110 -5.59 7.24 -3.16
N VAL A 111 -4.97 8.40 -3.38
CA VAL A 111 -4.85 9.44 -2.35
C VAL A 111 -6.19 10.12 -2.13
N ALA A 112 -6.75 10.73 -3.18
CA ALA A 112 -8.02 11.45 -3.11
C ALA A 112 -9.17 10.54 -2.63
N THR A 113 -9.18 9.28 -3.05
CA THR A 113 -10.16 8.28 -2.62
C THR A 113 -9.99 7.98 -1.13
N GLY A 114 -8.78 7.63 -0.70
CA GLY A 114 -8.50 7.27 0.69
C GLY A 114 -8.74 8.41 1.68
N MET A 115 -8.42 9.67 1.31
CA MET A 115 -8.65 10.83 2.17
C MET A 115 -10.12 10.99 2.54
N THR A 116 -11.06 10.64 1.66
CA THR A 116 -12.50 10.71 1.97
C THR A 116 -12.97 9.67 2.98
N ALA A 117 -12.21 8.59 3.16
CA ALA A 117 -12.53 7.51 4.09
C ALA A 117 -11.79 7.63 5.44
N ARG A 118 -10.62 8.30 5.45
CA ARG A 118 -9.69 8.31 6.59
C ARG A 118 -10.36 8.72 7.90
N ASP A 119 -10.88 9.93 7.93
CA ASP A 119 -11.40 10.50 9.18
C ASP A 119 -12.58 9.67 9.70
N TYR A 120 -13.47 9.21 8.80
CA TYR A 120 -14.58 8.35 9.16
C TYR A 120 -14.13 7.00 9.77
N LEU A 121 -13.12 6.34 9.21
CA LEU A 121 -12.56 5.12 9.78
C LEU A 121 -11.92 5.37 11.14
N MET A 122 -11.19 6.49 11.31
CA MET A 122 -10.54 6.85 12.57
C MET A 122 -11.54 7.15 13.68
N GLU A 123 -12.59 7.92 13.40
CA GLU A 123 -13.70 8.23 14.32
C GLU A 123 -14.42 6.96 14.79
N ASN A 124 -14.60 6.01 13.88
CA ASN A 124 -15.22 4.72 14.18
C ASN A 124 -14.26 3.67 14.76
N LYS A 125 -12.99 4.05 15.01
CA LYS A 125 -11.94 3.18 15.59
C LYS A 125 -11.71 1.91 14.79
N VAL A 126 -11.82 1.99 13.47
CA VAL A 126 -11.53 0.87 12.56
C VAL A 126 -10.05 0.93 12.17
N PRO A 127 -9.27 -0.11 12.46
CA PRO A 127 -7.90 -0.20 11.98
C PRO A 127 -7.84 -0.07 10.45
N TRP A 128 -6.98 0.81 9.96
CA TRP A 128 -6.65 0.87 8.55
C TRP A 128 -5.17 0.61 8.35
N PHE A 129 -4.88 -0.50 7.70
CA PHE A 129 -3.52 -0.92 7.43
C PHE A 129 -3.16 -0.72 5.98
N SER A 130 -1.99 -0.12 5.75
CA SER A 130 -1.35 0.03 4.45
C SER A 130 -2.27 0.65 3.39
N PRO A 131 -2.74 1.91 3.54
CA PRO A 131 -3.18 2.64 2.36
C PRO A 131 -2.13 2.46 1.26
N VAL A 132 -2.58 2.04 0.06
CA VAL A 132 -1.65 1.75 -1.05
C VAL A 132 -1.30 3.05 -1.76
N THR A 133 -0.78 3.99 -0.99
CA THR A 133 -0.34 5.32 -1.42
C THR A 133 0.62 5.90 -0.38
N GLY A 134 1.56 6.72 -0.83
CA GLY A 134 2.67 7.21 -0.03
C GLY A 134 2.60 8.71 0.26
N VAL A 135 1.54 9.17 0.95
CA VAL A 135 1.42 10.59 1.31
C VAL A 135 1.66 10.84 2.79
N TYR A 136 2.24 12.00 3.09
CA TYR A 136 2.60 12.40 4.45
C TYR A 136 1.40 12.50 5.40
N GLU A 137 0.25 12.80 4.85
CA GLU A 137 -1.02 12.95 5.57
C GLU A 137 -1.52 11.66 6.24
N TRP A 138 -1.02 10.48 5.82
CA TRP A 138 -1.32 9.22 6.52
C TRP A 138 -0.69 9.15 7.91
N ILE A 139 0.47 9.76 8.05
CA ILE A 139 1.28 9.70 9.27
C ILE A 139 1.32 11.02 10.03
N HIS A 140 0.74 12.09 9.47
CA HIS A 140 0.73 13.41 10.12
C HIS A 140 -0.63 14.10 9.96
N PRO A 141 -1.31 14.46 11.07
CA PRO A 141 -1.00 14.04 12.44
C PRO A 141 -1.13 12.53 12.61
N ILE A 142 -0.35 11.97 13.54
CA ILE A 142 -0.37 10.52 13.83
C ILE A 142 -1.78 10.08 14.22
N GLN A 143 -2.28 9.04 13.54
CA GLN A 143 -3.56 8.42 13.82
C GLN A 143 -3.37 7.07 14.53
N LYS A 144 -4.10 6.85 15.62
CA LYS A 144 -3.96 5.64 16.46
C LYS A 144 -4.23 4.36 15.66
N TYR A 145 -5.22 4.39 14.78
CA TYR A 145 -5.74 3.21 14.07
C TYR A 145 -5.21 3.07 12.64
N LEU A 146 -4.29 3.95 12.19
CA LEU A 146 -3.72 3.91 10.84
C LEU A 146 -2.24 3.56 10.89
N PHE A 147 -1.85 2.56 10.10
CA PHE A 147 -0.46 2.14 9.89
C PHE A 147 -0.15 2.17 8.41
N ALA A 148 0.76 3.04 7.99
CA ALA A 148 1.22 3.15 6.62
C ALA A 148 2.50 2.32 6.41
N MET A 149 2.64 1.69 5.25
CA MET A 149 3.89 1.04 4.87
C MET A 149 4.36 1.43 3.47
N TYR A 150 3.49 2.00 2.65
CA TYR A 150 3.85 2.42 1.31
C TYR A 150 4.91 3.54 1.38
N PRO A 151 6.00 3.48 0.58
CA PRO A 151 7.02 4.54 0.58
C PRO A 151 6.41 5.92 0.35
N LEU A 152 6.86 6.93 1.13
CA LEU A 152 6.35 8.29 0.93
C LEU A 152 6.80 8.83 -0.43
N TYR A 153 5.86 9.35 -1.19
CA TYR A 153 6.09 9.83 -2.55
C TYR A 153 7.09 10.96 -2.63
N ASP A 154 7.06 11.91 -1.67
CA ASP A 154 8.00 13.02 -1.65
C ASP A 154 9.43 12.56 -1.33
N ASP A 155 9.59 11.56 -0.46
CA ASP A 155 10.90 10.97 -0.16
C ASP A 155 11.39 10.10 -1.32
N GLU A 156 10.51 9.31 -1.93
CA GLU A 156 10.82 8.51 -3.12
C GLU A 156 11.28 9.40 -4.29
N ALA A 157 10.50 10.45 -4.60
CA ALA A 157 10.81 11.37 -5.68
C ALA A 157 12.09 12.17 -5.43
N PHE A 158 12.35 12.58 -4.17
CA PHE A 158 13.60 13.22 -3.76
C PHE A 158 14.80 12.32 -4.08
N ASN A 159 14.76 11.07 -3.65
CA ASN A 159 15.86 10.13 -3.84
C ASN A 159 16.04 9.73 -5.31
N LEU A 160 14.92 9.53 -6.07
CA LEU A 160 14.97 9.26 -7.51
C LEU A 160 15.61 10.42 -8.28
N THR A 161 15.26 11.65 -7.92
CA THR A 161 15.87 12.85 -8.52
C THR A 161 17.37 12.90 -8.27
N GLY A 162 17.79 12.60 -7.03
CA GLY A 162 19.21 12.49 -6.69
C GLY A 162 19.92 11.41 -7.49
N TYR A 163 19.31 10.26 -7.67
CA TYR A 163 19.87 9.20 -8.48
C TYR A 163 20.08 9.62 -9.95
N LEU A 164 19.06 10.25 -10.55
CA LEU A 164 19.17 10.77 -11.92
C LEU A 164 20.24 11.85 -12.05
N TYR A 165 20.29 12.79 -11.11
CA TYR A 165 21.17 13.94 -11.16
C TYR A 165 22.63 13.60 -10.81
N GLU A 166 22.87 12.90 -9.69
CA GLU A 166 24.22 12.66 -9.16
C GLU A 166 24.85 11.41 -9.78
N LYS A 167 24.08 10.32 -9.92
CA LYS A 167 24.64 9.03 -10.37
C LYS A 167 24.62 8.89 -11.88
N LEU A 168 23.55 9.35 -12.54
CA LEU A 168 23.42 9.24 -14.01
C LEU A 168 23.80 10.52 -14.76
N GLY A 169 23.99 11.64 -14.06
CA GLY A 169 24.55 12.87 -14.62
C GLY A 169 23.53 13.75 -15.36
N PHE A 170 22.23 13.46 -15.35
CA PHE A 170 21.21 14.27 -16.00
C PHE A 170 21.03 15.62 -15.32
N LYS A 171 21.24 16.72 -16.03
CA LYS A 171 21.19 18.09 -15.47
C LYS A 171 19.93 18.85 -15.80
N LYS A 172 19.25 18.51 -16.90
CA LYS A 172 17.98 19.11 -17.33
C LYS A 172 16.86 18.12 -17.09
N ILE A 173 16.19 18.25 -15.94
CA ILE A 173 15.12 17.35 -15.52
C ILE A 173 13.77 18.08 -15.66
N ALA A 174 12.81 17.45 -16.33
CA ALA A 174 11.41 17.85 -16.36
C ALA A 174 10.54 16.86 -15.58
N MET A 175 9.28 17.23 -15.33
CA MET A 175 8.32 16.36 -14.69
C MET A 175 7.00 16.32 -15.46
N PHE A 176 6.46 15.12 -15.64
CA PHE A 176 5.09 14.86 -16.08
C PHE A 176 4.31 14.22 -14.94
N TYR A 177 3.17 14.80 -14.54
CA TYR A 177 2.45 14.34 -13.36
C TYR A 177 0.93 14.47 -13.48
N GLN A 178 0.20 13.62 -12.76
CA GLN A 178 -1.24 13.71 -12.57
C GLN A 178 -1.59 14.93 -11.71
N ASN A 179 -2.56 15.74 -12.13
CA ASN A 179 -2.94 16.98 -11.42
C ASN A 179 -3.87 16.72 -10.24
N ASP A 180 -3.37 15.97 -9.27
CA ASP A 180 -4.03 15.74 -7.99
C ASP A 180 -2.99 15.60 -6.86
N ASP A 181 -3.44 15.25 -5.66
CA ASP A 181 -2.56 15.13 -4.50
C ASP A 181 -1.48 14.04 -4.68
N TYR A 182 -1.77 12.97 -5.45
CA TYR A 182 -0.77 11.95 -5.79
C TYR A 182 0.38 12.54 -6.61
N GLY A 183 0.08 13.20 -7.71
CA GLY A 183 1.11 13.76 -8.58
C GLY A 183 1.86 14.93 -7.93
N LYS A 184 1.15 15.76 -7.15
CA LYS A 184 1.75 16.90 -6.43
C LYS A 184 2.76 16.46 -5.37
N GLN A 185 2.54 15.34 -4.68
CA GLN A 185 3.54 14.78 -3.74
C GLN A 185 4.84 14.41 -4.46
N GLY A 186 4.76 13.82 -5.65
CA GLY A 186 5.94 13.58 -6.48
C GLY A 186 6.67 14.88 -6.86
N VAL A 187 5.91 15.92 -7.29
CA VAL A 187 6.47 17.25 -7.58
C VAL A 187 7.21 17.82 -6.37
N MET A 188 6.61 17.75 -5.19
CA MET A 188 7.23 18.24 -3.95
C MET A 188 8.60 17.60 -3.69
N GLY A 189 8.71 16.29 -3.85
CA GLY A 189 9.96 15.58 -3.66
C GLY A 189 11.04 15.99 -4.66
N VAL A 190 10.67 16.08 -5.94
CA VAL A 190 11.58 16.52 -6.99
C VAL A 190 12.06 17.95 -6.73
N GLU A 191 11.15 18.89 -6.49
CA GLU A 191 11.49 20.29 -6.23
C GLU A 191 12.31 20.45 -4.96
N ARG A 192 12.01 19.69 -3.90
CA ARG A 192 12.79 19.68 -2.64
C ARG A 192 14.25 19.29 -2.90
N TYR A 193 14.51 18.26 -3.72
CA TYR A 193 15.87 17.88 -4.09
C TYR A 193 16.57 18.99 -4.87
N LEU A 194 15.94 19.49 -5.93
CA LEU A 194 16.51 20.48 -6.82
C LEU A 194 16.78 21.81 -6.10
N LEU A 195 15.86 22.25 -5.22
CA LEU A 195 16.04 23.45 -4.41
C LEU A 195 17.26 23.33 -3.48
N LYS A 196 17.44 22.16 -2.82
CA LYS A 196 18.61 21.88 -1.99
C LYS A 196 19.92 22.04 -2.76
N HIS A 197 19.93 21.72 -4.04
CA HIS A 197 21.09 21.83 -4.93
C HIS A 197 21.11 23.12 -5.75
N LYS A 198 20.17 24.09 -5.49
CA LYS A 198 20.03 25.36 -6.22
C LYS A 198 19.78 25.19 -7.72
N ILE A 199 19.02 24.17 -8.09
CA ILE A 199 18.64 23.82 -9.46
C ILE A 199 17.11 23.95 -9.58
N LYS A 200 16.61 24.13 -10.80
CA LYS A 200 15.17 24.18 -11.10
C LYS A 200 14.80 23.09 -12.09
N LEU A 201 13.55 22.60 -12.01
CA LEU A 201 12.96 21.85 -13.11
C LEU A 201 12.97 22.71 -14.38
N VAL A 202 13.31 22.08 -15.50
CA VAL A 202 13.22 22.79 -16.80
C VAL A 202 11.78 22.92 -17.27
N GLU A 203 10.89 21.98 -16.87
CA GLU A 203 9.46 22.07 -17.15
C GLU A 203 8.65 21.20 -16.17
N LYS A 204 7.40 21.63 -15.87
CA LYS A 204 6.39 20.87 -15.15
C LYS A 204 5.13 20.76 -15.99
N VAL A 205 4.74 19.56 -16.34
CA VAL A 205 3.58 19.29 -17.18
C VAL A 205 2.59 18.41 -16.42
N SER A 206 1.42 18.96 -16.11
CA SER A 206 0.34 18.21 -15.44
C SER A 206 -0.70 17.74 -16.45
N ALA A 207 -1.32 16.60 -16.14
CA ALA A 207 -2.48 16.07 -16.86
C ALA A 207 -3.64 15.81 -15.89
N GLU A 208 -4.86 16.15 -16.29
CA GLU A 208 -6.07 15.83 -15.54
C GLU A 208 -6.40 14.33 -15.72
N VAL A 209 -7.01 13.70 -14.71
CA VAL A 209 -7.41 12.26 -14.75
C VAL A 209 -8.31 11.96 -15.97
N THR A 210 -9.04 12.95 -16.43
CA THR A 210 -9.97 12.85 -17.56
C THR A 210 -9.35 13.11 -18.93
N ASP A 211 -8.09 13.56 -19.00
CA ASP A 211 -7.43 13.86 -20.27
C ASP A 211 -7.29 12.62 -21.14
N ARG A 212 -7.56 12.78 -22.43
CA ARG A 212 -7.48 11.70 -23.44
C ARG A 212 -6.52 12.03 -24.57
N ASP A 213 -6.08 13.30 -24.68
CA ASP A 213 -5.08 13.77 -25.62
C ASP A 213 -3.96 14.49 -24.86
N LEU A 214 -2.75 14.01 -25.02
CA LEU A 214 -1.55 14.53 -24.37
C LEU A 214 -0.53 15.09 -25.39
N SER A 215 -0.97 15.39 -26.62
CA SER A 215 -0.10 15.91 -27.69
C SER A 215 0.57 17.23 -27.32
N THR A 216 -0.18 18.17 -26.73
CA THR A 216 0.36 19.46 -26.27
C THR A 216 1.31 19.28 -25.08
N HIS A 217 1.06 18.31 -24.20
CA HIS A 217 1.93 17.96 -23.08
C HIS A 217 3.27 17.43 -23.58
N ALA A 218 3.24 16.55 -24.57
CA ALA A 218 4.45 16.00 -25.22
C ALA A 218 5.31 17.11 -25.86
N LEU A 219 4.68 18.07 -26.55
CA LEU A 219 5.37 19.22 -27.15
C LEU A 219 6.03 20.11 -26.10
N LYS A 220 5.36 20.39 -24.97
CA LYS A 220 5.94 21.15 -23.85
C LYS A 220 7.18 20.45 -23.30
N LEU A 221 7.11 19.16 -23.06
CA LEU A 221 8.24 18.36 -22.58
C LEU A 221 9.42 18.41 -23.57
N LYS A 222 9.16 18.23 -24.87
CA LYS A 222 10.20 18.28 -25.90
C LYS A 222 10.87 19.67 -25.96
N ASN A 223 10.06 20.73 -25.96
CA ASN A 223 10.55 22.11 -26.08
C ASN A 223 11.34 22.58 -24.84
N SER A 224 11.17 21.92 -23.68
CA SER A 224 11.95 22.19 -22.47
C SER A 224 13.42 21.83 -22.59
N GLY A 225 13.78 20.98 -23.56
CA GLY A 225 15.12 20.44 -23.72
C GLY A 225 15.53 19.49 -22.58
N ALA A 226 14.57 18.86 -21.90
CA ALA A 226 14.83 17.93 -20.83
C ALA A 226 15.65 16.73 -21.32
N GLU A 227 16.66 16.35 -20.55
CA GLU A 227 17.50 15.16 -20.74
C GLU A 227 16.83 13.96 -20.05
N ALA A 228 16.16 14.21 -18.92
CA ALA A 228 15.37 13.22 -18.20
C ALA A 228 13.98 13.77 -17.84
N VAL A 229 12.99 12.89 -17.82
CA VAL A 229 11.61 13.21 -17.39
C VAL A 229 11.20 12.25 -16.29
N ILE A 230 10.87 12.80 -15.13
CA ILE A 230 10.27 12.03 -14.04
C ILE A 230 8.76 12.00 -14.27
N MET A 231 8.19 10.80 -14.26
CA MET A 231 6.76 10.57 -14.48
C MET A 231 6.08 10.16 -13.17
N TRP A 232 4.97 10.86 -12.83
CA TRP A 232 4.15 10.59 -11.67
C TRP A 232 2.67 10.58 -12.07
N ALA A 233 2.23 9.52 -12.75
CA ALA A 233 0.94 9.47 -13.44
C ALA A 233 0.31 8.07 -13.35
N MET A 234 -0.97 7.96 -13.69
CA MET A 234 -1.64 6.66 -13.81
C MET A 234 -1.15 5.88 -15.05
N PRO A 235 -1.31 4.54 -15.09
CA PRO A 235 -0.83 3.71 -16.19
C PRO A 235 -1.32 4.14 -17.57
N THR A 236 -2.58 4.54 -17.69
CA THR A 236 -3.17 5.01 -18.97
C THR A 236 -2.54 6.30 -19.47
N HIS A 237 -2.27 7.27 -18.58
CA HIS A 237 -1.59 8.51 -18.94
C HIS A 237 -0.11 8.27 -19.27
N ALA A 238 0.55 7.34 -18.57
CA ALA A 238 1.89 6.92 -18.92
C ALA A 238 1.96 6.37 -20.36
N ALA A 239 0.99 5.54 -20.75
CA ALA A 239 0.92 5.03 -22.12
C ALA A 239 0.66 6.15 -23.14
N LEU A 240 -0.26 7.06 -22.86
CA LEU A 240 -0.60 8.16 -23.75
C LEU A 240 0.59 9.11 -23.95
N ILE A 241 1.23 9.57 -22.88
CA ILE A 241 2.36 10.52 -23.01
C ILE A 241 3.56 9.90 -23.73
N LEU A 242 3.87 8.63 -23.49
CA LEU A 242 4.93 7.92 -24.20
C LEU A 242 4.62 7.79 -25.69
N ALA A 243 3.37 7.48 -26.05
CA ALA A 243 2.95 7.41 -27.43
C ALA A 243 3.08 8.78 -28.14
N GLU A 244 2.63 9.86 -27.50
CA GLU A 244 2.73 11.20 -28.06
C GLU A 244 4.18 11.68 -28.19
N THR A 245 5.01 11.42 -27.21
CA THR A 245 6.46 11.77 -27.28
C THR A 245 7.18 10.96 -28.34
N ALA A 246 6.83 9.70 -28.54
CA ALA A 246 7.38 8.86 -29.61
C ALA A 246 7.05 9.40 -31.01
N LYS A 247 5.80 9.84 -31.25
CA LYS A 247 5.35 10.43 -32.52
C LYS A 247 6.18 11.65 -32.93
N ILE A 248 6.59 12.47 -31.96
CA ILE A 248 7.38 13.70 -32.22
C ILE A 248 8.90 13.48 -32.09
N GLY A 249 9.33 12.23 -31.88
CA GLY A 249 10.76 11.86 -31.77
C GLY A 249 11.45 12.37 -30.50
N PHE A 250 10.71 12.65 -29.43
CA PHE A 250 11.29 13.02 -28.13
C PHE A 250 11.62 11.77 -27.30
N LYS A 251 12.89 11.55 -26.98
CA LYS A 251 13.40 10.34 -26.33
C LYS A 251 14.29 10.69 -25.13
N PRO A 252 13.77 11.30 -24.05
CA PRO A 252 14.53 11.55 -22.84
C PRO A 252 14.77 10.23 -22.08
N GLN A 253 15.64 10.25 -21.06
CA GLN A 253 15.58 9.20 -20.04
C GLN A 253 14.31 9.36 -19.22
N TRP A 254 13.44 8.40 -19.32
CA TRP A 254 12.25 8.33 -18.47
C TRP A 254 12.56 7.65 -17.14
N ALA A 255 12.01 8.19 -16.05
CA ALA A 255 12.05 7.59 -14.73
C ALA A 255 10.69 7.74 -14.02
N THR A 256 10.34 6.83 -13.14
CA THR A 256 9.04 6.84 -12.46
C THR A 256 9.10 6.17 -11.09
N SER A 257 8.04 6.38 -10.31
CA SER A 257 7.85 5.77 -9.00
C SER A 257 7.47 4.30 -9.08
N ASN A 258 7.45 3.68 -7.92
CA ASN A 258 6.99 2.30 -7.76
C ASN A 258 5.50 2.09 -8.14
N THR A 259 4.70 3.16 -8.26
CA THR A 259 3.29 3.09 -8.70
C THR A 259 3.12 2.57 -10.12
N LEU A 260 4.17 2.58 -10.93
CA LEU A 260 4.20 2.08 -12.31
C LEU A 260 5.20 0.92 -12.49
N SER A 261 5.57 0.24 -11.41
CA SER A 261 6.63 -0.79 -11.41
C SER A 261 6.23 -2.13 -12.05
N ASP A 262 4.96 -2.32 -12.45
CA ASP A 262 4.55 -3.53 -13.17
C ASP A 262 5.02 -3.49 -14.63
N SER A 263 6.30 -3.79 -14.84
CA SER A 263 6.96 -3.64 -16.14
C SER A 263 6.32 -4.48 -17.23
N ALA A 264 5.85 -5.70 -16.94
CA ALA A 264 5.22 -6.55 -17.93
C ALA A 264 3.87 -5.99 -18.40
N LEU A 265 3.06 -5.46 -17.47
CA LEU A 265 1.83 -4.74 -17.83
C LEU A 265 2.15 -3.48 -18.63
N MET A 266 3.09 -2.69 -18.13
CA MET A 266 3.45 -1.42 -18.76
C MET A 266 4.04 -1.62 -20.16
N MET A 267 4.86 -2.65 -20.39
CA MET A 267 5.33 -3.03 -21.73
C MET A 267 4.16 -3.33 -22.68
N GLY A 268 3.15 -4.05 -22.19
CA GLY A 268 1.95 -4.37 -22.98
C GLY A 268 1.14 -3.14 -23.36
N ILE A 269 0.72 -2.33 -22.39
CA ILE A 269 -0.15 -1.16 -22.65
C ILE A 269 0.57 -0.04 -23.40
N THR A 270 1.88 0.08 -23.27
CA THR A 270 2.70 1.06 -24.00
C THR A 270 3.23 0.55 -25.33
N ARG A 271 2.90 -0.71 -25.69
CA ARG A 271 3.39 -1.37 -26.91
C ARG A 271 4.92 -1.33 -27.04
N GLY A 272 5.61 -1.62 -25.93
CA GLY A 272 7.06 -1.67 -25.85
C GLY A 272 7.75 -0.34 -25.57
N LEU A 273 7.06 0.78 -25.54
CA LEU A 273 7.66 2.11 -25.23
C LEU A 273 8.11 2.24 -23.77
N TRP A 274 7.82 1.25 -22.93
CA TRP A 274 8.29 1.19 -21.55
C TRP A 274 9.75 0.74 -21.42
N ALA A 275 10.34 0.20 -22.48
CA ALA A 275 11.74 -0.22 -22.49
C ALA A 275 12.67 0.97 -22.19
N GLY A 276 13.64 0.77 -21.31
CA GLY A 276 14.57 1.81 -20.84
C GLY A 276 14.06 2.65 -19.66
N MET A 277 12.80 2.47 -19.22
CA MET A 277 12.26 3.15 -18.05
C MET A 277 13.04 2.78 -16.79
N ILE A 278 13.41 3.78 -16.01
CA ILE A 278 13.96 3.59 -14.66
C ILE A 278 12.80 3.66 -13.68
N ASN A 279 12.58 2.57 -12.93
CA ASN A 279 11.54 2.51 -11.90
C ASN A 279 12.17 2.35 -10.52
N SER A 280 11.50 2.89 -9.50
CA SER A 280 11.70 2.39 -8.15
C SER A 280 10.80 1.18 -7.88
N PHE A 281 11.26 0.31 -6.98
CA PHE A 281 10.58 -0.92 -6.58
C PHE A 281 10.53 -1.02 -5.07
N PHE A 282 9.48 -1.65 -4.56
CA PHE A 282 9.22 -1.83 -3.11
C PHE A 282 9.09 -3.31 -2.72
N SER A 283 9.23 -4.23 -3.65
CA SER A 283 9.01 -5.66 -3.45
C SER A 283 9.98 -6.50 -4.27
N GLU A 284 10.00 -7.79 -4.01
CA GLU A 284 10.65 -8.77 -4.88
C GLU A 284 10.18 -8.61 -6.34
N LEU A 285 11.00 -9.07 -7.28
CA LEU A 285 10.66 -9.07 -8.70
C LEU A 285 9.80 -10.30 -9.07
N PRO A 286 8.99 -10.23 -10.14
CA PRO A 286 8.02 -11.29 -10.48
C PRO A 286 8.64 -12.69 -10.65
N ASP A 287 9.87 -12.78 -11.12
CA ASP A 287 10.64 -14.00 -11.38
C ASP A 287 11.56 -14.41 -10.23
N SER A 288 11.55 -13.67 -9.11
CA SER A 288 12.40 -13.94 -7.94
C SER A 288 12.26 -15.39 -7.45
N ASN A 289 13.39 -16.00 -7.10
CA ASN A 289 13.48 -17.33 -6.48
C ASN A 289 13.33 -17.28 -4.94
N HIS A 290 12.97 -16.13 -4.38
CA HIS A 290 12.67 -16.03 -2.96
C HIS A 290 11.58 -17.06 -2.57
N PRO A 291 11.75 -17.86 -1.50
CA PRO A 291 10.83 -18.95 -1.16
C PRO A 291 9.35 -18.55 -1.09
N LEU A 292 9.05 -17.37 -0.55
CA LEU A 292 7.67 -16.84 -0.52
C LEU A 292 7.15 -16.52 -1.93
N MET A 293 7.99 -15.98 -2.81
CA MET A 293 7.58 -15.71 -4.19
C MET A 293 7.27 -17.00 -4.96
N VAL A 294 8.05 -18.05 -4.76
CA VAL A 294 7.78 -19.39 -5.31
C VAL A 294 6.43 -19.91 -4.80
N LYS A 295 6.23 -19.89 -3.47
CA LYS A 295 4.97 -20.30 -2.84
C LYS A 295 3.77 -19.55 -3.41
N TYR A 296 3.86 -18.22 -3.54
CA TYR A 296 2.75 -17.40 -4.02
C TYR A 296 2.48 -17.58 -5.51
N ARG A 297 3.50 -17.82 -6.34
CA ARG A 297 3.30 -18.19 -7.76
C ARG A 297 2.56 -19.52 -7.91
N GLU A 298 2.90 -20.52 -7.12
CA GLU A 298 2.17 -21.80 -7.14
C GLU A 298 0.72 -21.65 -6.66
N ALA A 299 0.50 -20.90 -5.59
CA ALA A 299 -0.85 -20.60 -5.12
C ALA A 299 -1.65 -19.78 -6.16
N HIS A 300 -1.00 -18.85 -6.85
CA HIS A 300 -1.63 -18.08 -7.94
C HIS A 300 -2.13 -19.01 -9.06
N LYS A 301 -1.32 -19.97 -9.51
CA LYS A 301 -1.73 -20.97 -10.51
C LYS A 301 -2.97 -21.76 -10.07
N LYS A 302 -3.08 -22.02 -8.77
CA LYS A 302 -4.20 -22.78 -8.19
C LYS A 302 -5.48 -21.95 -8.02
N PHE A 303 -5.36 -20.75 -7.45
CA PHE A 303 -6.51 -19.97 -6.98
C PHE A 303 -6.94 -18.83 -7.90
N ALA A 304 -6.04 -18.39 -8.79
CA ALA A 304 -6.29 -17.23 -9.65
C ALA A 304 -5.58 -17.35 -11.01
N PRO A 305 -5.70 -18.50 -11.72
CA PRO A 305 -4.97 -18.75 -12.98
C PRO A 305 -5.34 -17.76 -14.10
N GLN A 306 -6.50 -17.09 -14.00
CA GLN A 306 -6.95 -16.07 -14.95
C GLN A 306 -6.31 -14.70 -14.72
N GLU A 307 -5.73 -14.45 -13.54
CA GLU A 307 -5.05 -13.20 -13.24
C GLU A 307 -3.62 -13.21 -13.79
N ARG A 308 -3.16 -12.06 -14.22
CA ARG A 308 -1.77 -11.94 -14.63
C ARG A 308 -0.86 -11.82 -13.39
N TRP A 309 0.12 -12.72 -13.28
CA TRP A 309 1.17 -12.57 -12.28
C TRP A 309 2.07 -11.38 -12.63
N GLY A 310 2.07 -10.36 -11.80
CA GLY A 310 2.84 -9.13 -11.99
C GLY A 310 2.91 -8.31 -10.71
N VAL A 311 3.70 -7.23 -10.74
CA VAL A 311 3.96 -6.43 -9.54
C VAL A 311 2.68 -5.89 -8.92
N PHE A 312 1.74 -5.38 -9.71
CA PHE A 312 0.48 -4.87 -9.17
C PHE A 312 -0.35 -5.96 -8.49
N TYR A 313 -0.31 -7.18 -9.00
CA TYR A 313 -1.05 -8.28 -8.39
C TYR A 313 -0.42 -8.70 -7.06
N PHE A 314 0.85 -9.08 -7.05
CA PHE A 314 1.46 -9.53 -5.80
C PHE A 314 1.79 -8.39 -4.82
N ALA A 315 1.71 -7.12 -5.24
CA ALA A 315 1.72 -5.98 -4.33
C ALA A 315 0.64 -6.08 -3.25
N GLY A 316 -0.53 -6.62 -3.60
CA GLY A 316 -1.60 -6.87 -2.64
C GLY A 316 -1.19 -7.86 -1.56
N ILE A 317 -0.40 -8.87 -1.92
CA ILE A 317 0.19 -9.80 -0.95
C ILE A 317 1.20 -9.06 -0.07
N ALA A 318 2.18 -8.38 -0.70
CA ALA A 318 3.24 -7.65 -0.01
C ALA A 318 2.70 -6.63 1.01
N PHE A 319 1.64 -5.92 0.64
CA PHE A 319 1.01 -4.93 1.53
C PHE A 319 0.13 -5.54 2.61
N ALA A 320 -0.36 -6.76 2.45
CA ALA A 320 -1.20 -7.41 3.46
C ALA A 320 -0.42 -8.33 4.42
N GLU A 321 0.78 -8.81 4.05
CA GLU A 321 1.60 -9.70 4.90
C GLU A 321 1.84 -9.14 6.31
N PRO A 322 2.24 -7.85 6.50
CA PRO A 322 2.47 -7.34 7.85
C PRO A 322 1.19 -7.24 8.68
N PHE A 323 0.03 -7.00 8.05
CA PHE A 323 -1.26 -7.03 8.75
C PHE A 323 -1.53 -8.44 9.31
N VAL A 324 -1.34 -9.46 8.49
CA VAL A 324 -1.51 -10.87 8.86
C VAL A 324 -0.57 -11.25 10.00
N GLU A 325 0.68 -10.83 9.92
CA GLU A 325 1.66 -11.03 10.99
C GLU A 325 1.23 -10.31 12.28
N GLY A 326 0.70 -9.09 12.19
CA GLY A 326 0.13 -8.38 13.33
C GLY A 326 -1.01 -9.14 14.00
N VAL A 327 -1.91 -9.77 13.20
CA VAL A 327 -3.00 -10.62 13.72
C VAL A 327 -2.44 -11.88 14.40
N ARG A 328 -1.40 -12.52 13.83
CA ARG A 328 -0.75 -13.69 14.43
C ARG A 328 -0.13 -13.33 15.79
N ARG A 329 0.60 -12.22 15.87
CA ARG A 329 1.23 -11.73 17.12
C ARG A 329 0.22 -11.32 18.18
N ALA A 330 -0.92 -10.77 17.77
CA ALA A 330 -2.01 -10.39 18.70
C ALA A 330 -2.64 -11.60 19.39
N GLY A 331 -2.50 -12.80 18.82
CA GLY A 331 -2.98 -14.05 19.39
C GLY A 331 -4.50 -14.27 19.21
N ARG A 332 -5.00 -15.36 19.82
CA ARG A 332 -6.41 -15.72 19.70
C ARG A 332 -7.37 -14.69 20.34
N ASN A 333 -6.94 -14.01 21.39
CA ASN A 333 -7.73 -12.94 22.04
C ASN A 333 -7.58 -11.62 21.28
N LEU A 334 -7.86 -11.65 19.97
CA LEU A 334 -7.73 -10.53 19.07
C LEU A 334 -8.70 -9.41 19.43
N THR A 335 -8.16 -8.25 19.69
CA THR A 335 -8.85 -6.96 19.82
C THR A 335 -8.16 -5.90 18.97
N THR A 336 -8.80 -4.76 18.74
CA THR A 336 -8.14 -3.62 18.09
C THR A 336 -6.86 -3.21 18.82
N GLU A 337 -6.91 -3.17 20.16
CA GLU A 337 -5.78 -2.79 21.01
C GLU A 337 -4.65 -3.82 20.94
N SER A 338 -4.95 -5.11 21.02
CA SER A 338 -3.92 -6.17 20.93
C SER A 338 -3.24 -6.18 19.56
N TRP A 339 -4.00 -5.93 18.49
CA TRP A 339 -3.45 -5.80 17.13
C TRP A 339 -2.55 -4.55 17.00
N ILE A 340 -3.00 -3.38 17.50
CA ILE A 340 -2.19 -2.16 17.50
C ILE A 340 -0.86 -2.40 18.22
N LYS A 341 -0.90 -3.01 19.42
CA LYS A 341 0.30 -3.34 20.19
C LYS A 341 1.23 -4.29 19.43
N ALA A 342 0.67 -5.27 18.75
CA ALA A 342 1.42 -6.20 17.91
C ALA A 342 2.11 -5.47 16.74
N MET A 343 1.40 -4.57 16.06
CA MET A 343 1.96 -3.75 14.99
C MET A 343 3.08 -2.83 15.50
N GLU A 344 2.86 -2.14 16.63
CA GLU A 344 3.86 -1.26 17.26
C GLU A 344 5.13 -1.99 17.69
N SER A 345 5.05 -3.29 17.94
CA SER A 345 6.21 -4.15 18.28
C SER A 345 6.96 -4.70 17.06
N MET A 346 6.43 -4.46 15.85
CA MET A 346 7.01 -5.02 14.62
C MET A 346 8.32 -4.32 14.27
N LYS A 347 9.38 -5.12 14.14
CA LYS A 347 10.71 -4.67 13.71
C LYS A 347 11.20 -5.57 12.60
N ASP A 348 11.73 -4.96 11.56
CA ASP A 348 12.40 -5.59 10.41
C ASP A 348 11.63 -6.80 9.85
N PHE A 349 10.29 -6.69 9.83
CA PHE A 349 9.47 -7.72 9.22
C PHE A 349 9.79 -7.79 7.73
N GLN A 350 10.15 -8.97 7.27
CA GLN A 350 10.49 -9.25 5.88
C GLN A 350 9.49 -10.27 5.30
N GLY A 351 8.66 -9.80 4.40
CA GLY A 351 7.85 -10.61 3.50
C GLY A 351 8.42 -10.54 2.08
N ILE A 352 7.55 -10.50 1.08
CA ILE A 352 7.98 -10.23 -0.31
C ILE A 352 8.09 -8.73 -0.61
N GLY A 353 7.61 -7.88 0.30
CA GLY A 353 7.74 -6.43 0.23
C GLY A 353 9.03 -5.91 0.87
N LEU A 354 9.14 -4.59 0.91
CA LEU A 354 10.20 -3.89 1.64
C LEU A 354 10.16 -4.21 3.14
N PRO A 355 11.29 -4.07 3.86
CA PRO A 355 11.32 -4.27 5.31
C PRO A 355 10.41 -3.28 6.05
N VAL A 356 9.64 -3.79 7.03
CA VAL A 356 8.65 -3.00 7.78
C VAL A 356 9.03 -2.93 9.25
N THR A 357 9.15 -1.70 9.77
CA THR A 357 9.42 -1.41 11.18
C THR A 357 8.56 -0.24 11.64
N TYR A 358 7.86 -0.40 12.78
CA TYR A 358 7.11 0.67 13.43
C TYR A 358 7.77 1.05 14.76
N ALA A 359 7.71 2.33 15.11
CA ALA A 359 8.27 2.86 16.36
C ALA A 359 7.15 3.34 17.31
N GLY A 360 6.13 2.55 17.47
CA GLY A 360 4.97 2.86 18.30
C GLY A 360 4.20 4.09 17.80
N LEU A 361 3.79 4.97 18.73
CA LEU A 361 3.09 6.22 18.39
C LEU A 361 3.99 7.30 17.79
N LYS A 362 5.31 7.10 17.77
CA LYS A 362 6.25 8.10 17.23
C LYS A 362 6.40 8.04 15.73
N ASP A 363 6.11 6.87 15.11
CA ASP A 363 6.25 6.67 13.69
C ASP A 363 5.26 5.60 13.21
N ARG A 364 4.36 5.99 12.33
CA ARG A 364 3.36 5.11 11.69
C ARG A 364 3.74 4.77 10.25
N GLN A 365 4.91 5.18 9.78
CA GLN A 365 5.47 4.82 8.49
C GLN A 365 6.40 3.62 8.64
N GLY A 366 5.90 2.43 8.31
CA GLY A 366 6.67 1.19 8.43
C GLY A 366 7.69 0.98 7.31
N GLY A 367 7.33 1.33 6.09
CA GLY A 367 8.16 1.11 4.90
C GLY A 367 8.98 2.34 4.50
N LYS A 368 10.31 2.18 4.41
CA LYS A 368 11.24 3.29 4.14
C LYS A 368 12.35 2.92 3.17
N HIS A 369 12.11 1.93 2.32
CA HIS A 369 13.13 1.44 1.40
C HIS A 369 12.56 1.28 0.01
N VAL A 370 13.36 1.55 -1.00
CA VAL A 370 13.14 1.23 -2.40
C VAL A 370 14.45 0.74 -3.02
N PHE A 371 14.39 0.12 -4.18
CA PHE A 371 15.55 -0.03 -5.04
C PHE A 371 15.20 0.46 -6.44
N TYR A 372 16.20 0.78 -7.26
CA TYR A 372 16.00 1.17 -8.64
C TYR A 372 16.31 0.01 -9.58
N GLY A 373 15.53 -0.07 -10.64
CA GLY A 373 15.73 -1.00 -11.74
C GLY A 373 15.42 -0.36 -13.07
N LYS A 374 16.03 -0.88 -14.15
CA LYS A 374 15.78 -0.46 -15.52
C LYS A 374 15.10 -1.56 -16.30
N VAL A 375 14.06 -1.18 -17.02
CA VAL A 375 13.31 -2.13 -17.86
C VAL A 375 14.07 -2.40 -19.15
N LYS A 376 14.36 -3.68 -19.40
CA LYS A 376 15.00 -4.14 -20.64
C LYS A 376 14.00 -4.21 -21.81
N PRO A 377 14.48 -4.30 -23.06
CA PRO A 377 13.61 -4.45 -24.22
C PRO A 377 12.69 -5.69 -24.18
N ASP A 378 13.08 -6.74 -23.48
CA ASP A 378 12.30 -7.96 -23.27
C ASP A 378 11.28 -7.86 -22.12
N GLY A 379 11.23 -6.70 -21.43
CA GLY A 379 10.37 -6.44 -20.27
C GLY A 379 10.93 -6.91 -18.93
N ASN A 380 12.06 -7.61 -18.92
CA ASN A 380 12.76 -7.97 -17.69
C ASN A 380 13.38 -6.75 -17.03
N ILE A 381 13.68 -6.86 -15.75
CA ILE A 381 14.23 -5.75 -14.96
C ILE A 381 15.70 -6.00 -14.66
N GLU A 382 16.54 -5.06 -15.05
CA GLU A 382 17.92 -4.96 -14.57
C GLU A 382 17.93 -4.19 -13.27
N ARG A 383 18.34 -4.82 -12.18
CA ARG A 383 18.47 -4.15 -10.88
C ARG A 383 19.70 -3.23 -10.91
N LEU A 384 19.47 -1.95 -10.64
CA LEU A 384 20.53 -0.91 -10.68
C LEU A 384 21.13 -0.61 -9.31
N THR A 385 20.37 -0.89 -8.22
CA THR A 385 20.82 -0.61 -6.85
C THR A 385 20.36 -1.70 -5.89
N ASP A 386 21.04 -1.81 -4.75
CA ASP A 386 20.49 -2.47 -3.57
C ASP A 386 19.34 -1.64 -2.97
N TRP A 387 18.77 -2.13 -1.86
CA TRP A 387 17.78 -1.39 -1.10
C TRP A 387 18.36 -0.04 -0.62
N ILE A 388 17.72 1.04 -0.99
CA ILE A 388 18.04 2.40 -0.57
C ILE A 388 17.01 2.81 0.47
N LYS A 389 17.50 3.22 1.65
CA LYS A 389 16.64 3.83 2.64
C LYS A 389 16.28 5.24 2.20
N ILE A 390 15.00 5.47 1.92
CA ILE A 390 14.45 6.78 1.62
C ILE A 390 14.00 7.43 2.92
N THR A 391 14.62 8.53 3.31
CA THR A 391 14.26 9.32 4.50
C THR A 391 14.47 10.80 4.21
N LYS A 392 13.76 11.63 4.93
CA LYS A 392 13.93 13.11 4.92
C LYS A 392 15.35 13.52 5.25
#